data_8aee4fa6b74010d1ed8beb96785d924d
#
_entry.id   8aee4fa6b74010d1ed8beb96785d924d
#
_cell.length_a   1.000
_cell.length_b   1.000
_cell.length_c   1.000
_cell.angle_alpha   90.00
_cell.angle_beta   90.00
_cell.angle_gamma   90.00
#
_symmetry.space_group_name_H-M   'P 1'
#
loop_
_entity.id
_entity.type
_entity.pdbx_description
1 polymer ?
#
loop_
_entity_poly.entity_id
_entity_poly.type
_entity_poly.pdbx_seq_one_letter_code
_entity_poly.pdbx_strand_id
1 'polypeptide(L)'
;MPPAHVATRAAPTSWLLRLAQKRTEWLSNPRLHAWASQSVFTRWLVRRRAHELFDVMAGFVHTQVLLACLDLELLPRLQHGGQSAAALAKRYDMDTDAMTALLDSAVTLRLLRRRRDLYTLGPLATPLLAHPGIRDMVRHNALLYADMQNPLALMRQPKASGMHRFWLYTDGSNGLAHNSQDAHDWSAGSVAAYSGLMASSQGFLREQLLQVYPFDQHRHVMDVGGGQGAWVGTLAARFDRLQLTLVDLPPVAELAKQRLTEA
;
A
#
# COMPACT_ATOMS: atom_id res chain seq x y z
N MET A 1 -6.87 39.82 -14.65
CA MET A 1 -5.62 39.11 -14.30
C MET A 1 -5.20 38.28 -15.49
N PRO A 2 -4.01 38.46 -16.08
CA PRO A 2 -3.54 37.65 -17.20
C PRO A 2 -3.13 36.25 -16.67
N PRO A 3 -3.28 35.19 -17.47
CA PRO A 3 -2.95 33.83 -17.06
C PRO A 3 -1.44 33.68 -16.86
N ALA A 4 -1.06 32.97 -15.79
CA ALA A 4 0.32 32.68 -15.47
C ALA A 4 0.98 31.86 -16.61
N HIS A 5 2.05 32.40 -17.17
CA HIS A 5 2.90 31.69 -18.12
C HIS A 5 3.52 30.46 -17.45
N VAL A 6 3.04 29.27 -17.81
CA VAL A 6 3.76 28.03 -17.56
C VAL A 6 5.04 28.09 -18.36
N ALA A 7 6.17 28.25 -17.69
CA ALA A 7 7.48 28.20 -18.30
C ALA A 7 7.68 26.82 -18.93
N THR A 8 7.56 26.73 -20.23
CA THR A 8 7.95 25.55 -21.01
C THR A 8 9.45 25.34 -20.82
N ARG A 9 9.82 24.28 -20.11
CA ARG A 9 11.22 23.82 -20.05
C ARG A 9 11.73 23.68 -21.47
N ALA A 10 12.80 24.40 -21.79
CA ALA A 10 13.47 24.32 -23.07
C ALA A 10 13.74 22.86 -23.44
N ALA A 11 13.34 22.45 -24.63
CA ALA A 11 13.62 21.10 -25.14
C ALA A 11 15.13 20.86 -25.11
N PRO A 12 15.61 19.69 -24.63
CA PRO A 12 17.03 19.41 -24.58
C PRO A 12 17.61 19.53 -25.99
N THR A 13 18.77 20.16 -26.09
CA THR A 13 19.48 20.38 -27.35
C THR A 13 19.62 19.09 -28.13
N SER A 14 19.37 19.09 -29.42
CA SER A 14 19.26 17.91 -30.29
C SER A 14 20.49 16.97 -30.22
N TRP A 15 21.68 17.49 -29.92
CA TRP A 15 22.91 16.72 -29.77
C TRP A 15 22.93 15.86 -28.48
N LEU A 16 22.39 16.35 -27.35
CA LEU A 16 22.28 15.58 -26.12
C LEU A 16 21.37 14.35 -26.30
N LEU A 17 20.27 14.51 -27.02
CA LEU A 17 19.38 13.39 -27.36
C LEU A 17 20.08 12.36 -28.22
N ARG A 18 20.87 12.78 -29.23
CA ARG A 18 21.64 11.86 -30.06
C ARG A 18 22.71 11.12 -29.26
N LEU A 19 23.38 11.79 -28.32
CA LEU A 19 24.34 11.13 -27.43
C LEU A 19 23.65 10.11 -26.52
N ALA A 20 22.50 10.47 -25.95
CA ALA A 20 21.71 9.57 -25.13
C ALA A 20 21.25 8.33 -25.93
N GLN A 21 20.78 8.51 -27.16
CA GLN A 21 20.39 7.42 -28.06
C GLN A 21 21.55 6.50 -28.37
N LYS A 22 22.71 7.06 -28.82
CA LYS A 22 23.93 6.26 -29.10
C LYS A 22 24.41 5.51 -27.87
N ARG A 23 24.36 6.13 -26.68
CA ARG A 23 24.69 5.46 -25.43
C ARG A 23 23.72 4.30 -25.15
N THR A 24 22.43 4.49 -25.37
CA THR A 24 21.42 3.44 -25.17
C THR A 24 21.64 2.29 -26.15
N GLU A 25 21.86 2.58 -27.45
CA GLU A 25 22.17 1.57 -28.49
C GLU A 25 23.42 0.77 -28.13
N TRP A 26 24.48 1.46 -27.69
CA TRP A 26 25.71 0.81 -27.27
C TRP A 26 25.51 -0.08 -26.04
N LEU A 27 24.81 0.43 -25.00
CA LEU A 27 24.50 -0.30 -23.78
C LEU A 27 23.53 -1.46 -24.01
N SER A 28 22.70 -1.42 -25.05
CA SER A 28 21.77 -2.49 -25.41
C SER A 28 22.41 -3.59 -26.26
N ASN A 29 23.70 -3.48 -26.60
CA ASN A 29 24.39 -4.46 -27.43
C ASN A 29 24.64 -5.78 -26.66
N PRO A 30 24.09 -6.93 -27.12
CA PRO A 30 24.25 -8.21 -26.42
C PRO A 30 25.72 -8.65 -26.26
N ARG A 31 26.58 -8.28 -27.21
CA ARG A 31 28.04 -8.62 -27.16
C ARG A 31 28.72 -7.84 -26.03
N LEU A 32 28.32 -6.58 -25.81
CA LEU A 32 28.84 -5.78 -24.71
C LEU A 32 28.38 -6.36 -23.35
N HIS A 33 27.11 -6.79 -23.24
CA HIS A 33 26.63 -7.46 -22.04
C HIS A 33 27.39 -8.76 -21.76
N ALA A 34 27.61 -9.59 -22.77
CA ALA A 34 28.41 -10.83 -22.64
C ALA A 34 29.83 -10.55 -22.14
N TRP A 35 30.49 -9.57 -22.73
CA TRP A 35 31.84 -9.14 -22.31
C TRP A 35 31.82 -8.57 -20.88
N ALA A 36 30.88 -7.68 -20.58
CA ALA A 36 30.77 -7.06 -19.26
C ALA A 36 30.44 -8.06 -18.14
N SER A 37 29.71 -9.14 -18.43
CA SER A 37 29.42 -10.21 -17.46
C SER A 37 30.65 -11.09 -17.16
N GLN A 38 31.59 -11.20 -18.07
CA GLN A 38 32.84 -11.96 -17.91
C GLN A 38 33.92 -11.14 -17.21
N SER A 39 33.92 -9.83 -17.36
CA SER A 39 34.93 -8.94 -16.78
C SER A 39 34.79 -8.84 -15.25
N VAL A 40 35.88 -9.02 -14.52
CA VAL A 40 35.94 -8.94 -13.06
C VAL A 40 35.47 -7.57 -12.55
N PHE A 41 35.74 -6.49 -13.28
CA PHE A 41 35.44 -5.11 -12.91
C PHE A 41 33.97 -4.71 -13.13
N THR A 42 33.29 -5.34 -14.09
CA THR A 42 31.93 -4.93 -14.46
C THR A 42 30.85 -5.95 -14.11
N ARG A 43 31.22 -7.22 -13.87
CA ARG A 43 30.26 -8.30 -13.59
C ARG A 43 29.35 -8.03 -12.37
N TRP A 44 29.86 -7.31 -11.35
CA TRP A 44 29.06 -6.96 -10.20
C TRP A 44 27.94 -5.98 -10.58
N LEU A 45 28.23 -5.02 -11.47
CA LEU A 45 27.24 -4.08 -11.97
C LEU A 45 26.19 -4.79 -12.83
N VAL A 46 26.61 -5.71 -13.71
CA VAL A 46 25.69 -6.51 -14.53
C VAL A 46 24.79 -7.36 -13.64
N ARG A 47 25.36 -8.04 -12.65
CA ARG A 47 24.59 -8.82 -11.68
C ARG A 47 23.60 -7.97 -10.89
N ARG A 48 24.03 -6.82 -10.40
CA ARG A 48 23.17 -5.88 -9.70
C ARG A 48 21.97 -5.45 -10.57
N ARG A 49 22.23 -5.09 -11.83
CA ARG A 49 21.17 -4.73 -12.78
C ARG A 49 20.23 -5.89 -13.08
N ALA A 50 20.75 -7.09 -13.19
CA ALA A 50 19.95 -8.30 -13.37
C ALA A 50 19.05 -8.55 -12.14
N HIS A 51 19.56 -8.36 -10.92
CA HIS A 51 18.74 -8.45 -9.71
C HIS A 51 17.67 -7.35 -9.66
N GLU A 52 18.03 -6.10 -9.93
CA GLU A 52 17.08 -4.99 -9.99
C GLU A 52 15.92 -5.28 -10.98
N LEU A 53 16.25 -5.83 -12.16
CA LEU A 53 15.24 -6.21 -13.15
C LEU A 53 14.40 -7.41 -12.68
N PHE A 54 15.04 -8.41 -12.08
CA PHE A 54 14.35 -9.56 -11.51
C PHE A 54 13.37 -9.14 -10.41
N ASP A 55 13.77 -8.22 -9.52
CA ASP A 55 12.89 -7.70 -8.46
C ASP A 55 11.65 -7.00 -9.04
N VAL A 56 11.80 -6.25 -10.15
CA VAL A 56 10.67 -5.65 -10.85
C VAL A 56 9.74 -6.73 -11.42
N MET A 57 10.28 -7.77 -12.04
CA MET A 57 9.50 -8.88 -12.59
C MET A 57 8.81 -9.70 -11.51
N ALA A 58 9.50 -9.95 -10.39
CA ALA A 58 9.01 -10.73 -9.28
C ALA A 58 8.08 -9.94 -8.34
N GLY A 59 7.99 -8.62 -8.49
CA GLY A 59 7.25 -7.74 -7.59
C GLY A 59 5.80 -8.17 -7.34
N PHE A 60 5.11 -8.62 -8.39
CA PHE A 60 3.77 -9.18 -8.26
C PHE A 60 3.74 -10.44 -7.37
N VAL A 61 4.69 -11.36 -7.57
CA VAL A 61 4.79 -12.60 -6.77
C VAL A 61 5.10 -12.25 -5.31
N HIS A 62 5.99 -11.30 -5.07
CA HIS A 62 6.34 -10.85 -3.71
C HIS A 62 5.11 -10.35 -2.95
N THR A 63 4.26 -9.58 -3.60
CA THR A 63 3.02 -9.08 -2.98
C THR A 63 2.01 -10.20 -2.72
N GLN A 64 1.92 -11.21 -3.58
CA GLN A 64 1.05 -12.37 -3.38
C GLN A 64 1.55 -13.28 -2.25
N VAL A 65 2.86 -13.46 -2.11
CA VAL A 65 3.46 -14.18 -0.97
C VAL A 65 3.13 -13.47 0.34
N LEU A 66 3.25 -12.13 0.39
CA LEU A 66 2.87 -11.34 1.56
C LEU A 66 1.38 -11.53 1.89
N LEU A 67 0.50 -11.42 0.89
CA LEU A 67 -0.94 -11.60 1.07
C LEU A 67 -1.25 -12.99 1.61
N ALA A 68 -0.70 -14.05 1.01
CA ALA A 68 -0.89 -15.43 1.47
C ALA A 68 -0.43 -15.63 2.93
N CYS A 69 0.71 -15.04 3.33
CA CYS A 69 1.17 -15.08 4.72
C CYS A 69 0.20 -14.40 5.69
N LEU A 70 -0.48 -13.33 5.24
CA LEU A 70 -1.47 -12.62 6.07
C LEU A 70 -2.80 -13.37 6.12
N ASP A 71 -3.26 -13.94 5.02
CA ASP A 71 -4.53 -14.69 4.95
C ASP A 71 -4.46 -16.01 5.73
N LEU A 72 -3.32 -16.66 5.72
CA LEU A 72 -3.05 -17.84 6.56
C LEU A 72 -2.70 -17.47 8.01
N GLU A 73 -2.68 -16.19 8.38
CA GLU A 73 -2.31 -15.71 9.72
C GLU A 73 -0.98 -16.31 10.22
N LEU A 74 -0.01 -16.54 9.32
CA LEU A 74 1.27 -17.16 9.66
C LEU A 74 2.07 -16.32 10.66
N LEU A 75 2.03 -14.98 10.54
CA LEU A 75 2.83 -14.11 11.41
C LEU A 75 2.37 -14.17 12.88
N PRO A 76 1.08 -14.00 13.22
CA PRO A 76 0.60 -14.16 14.59
C PRO A 76 0.91 -15.55 15.16
N ARG A 77 0.80 -16.58 14.33
CA ARG A 77 1.06 -17.96 14.75
C ARG A 77 2.52 -18.20 15.12
N LEU A 78 3.44 -17.74 14.28
CA LEU A 78 4.88 -17.90 14.51
C LEU A 78 5.41 -16.98 15.62
N GLN A 79 4.61 -16.07 16.14
CA GLN A 79 4.94 -15.25 17.31
C GLN A 79 5.08 -16.10 18.58
N HIS A 80 4.36 -17.22 18.66
CA HIS A 80 4.38 -18.13 19.80
C HIS A 80 5.43 -19.24 19.70
N GLY A 81 6.25 -19.23 18.65
CA GLY A 81 7.34 -20.19 18.46
C GLY A 81 7.50 -20.62 17.01
N GLY A 82 8.69 -21.15 16.70
CA GLY A 82 8.99 -21.67 15.38
C GLY A 82 8.23 -22.94 15.06
N GLN A 83 7.79 -23.10 13.81
CA GLN A 83 7.09 -24.29 13.32
C GLN A 83 7.72 -24.82 12.03
N SER A 84 7.61 -26.14 11.80
CA SER A 84 8.08 -26.76 10.56
C SER A 84 7.05 -26.60 9.43
N ALA A 85 7.52 -26.68 8.18
CA ALA A 85 6.64 -26.66 7.02
C ALA A 85 5.59 -27.78 7.07
N ALA A 86 5.98 -28.99 7.47
CA ALA A 86 5.06 -30.12 7.59
C ALA A 86 3.97 -29.88 8.64
N ALA A 87 4.30 -29.28 9.77
CA ALA A 87 3.31 -28.94 10.80
C ALA A 87 2.30 -27.89 10.32
N LEU A 88 2.78 -26.87 9.60
CA LEU A 88 1.94 -25.83 9.01
C LEU A 88 1.09 -26.39 7.86
N ALA A 89 1.66 -27.19 6.97
CA ALA A 89 0.96 -27.84 5.87
C ALA A 89 -0.22 -28.68 6.37
N LYS A 90 0.02 -29.54 7.37
CA LYS A 90 -1.04 -30.32 8.01
C LYS A 90 -2.15 -29.46 8.61
N ARG A 91 -1.78 -28.34 9.20
CA ARG A 91 -2.75 -27.44 9.85
C ARG A 91 -3.68 -26.74 8.86
N TYR A 92 -3.15 -26.33 7.72
CA TYR A 92 -3.88 -25.57 6.70
C TYR A 92 -4.42 -26.46 5.59
N ASP A 93 -4.33 -27.77 5.74
CA ASP A 93 -4.73 -28.76 4.73
C ASP A 93 -4.10 -28.46 3.35
N MET A 94 -2.80 -28.23 3.36
CA MET A 94 -2.00 -27.93 2.19
C MET A 94 -0.93 -28.99 1.95
N ASP A 95 -0.50 -29.06 0.69
CA ASP A 95 0.67 -29.87 0.35
C ASP A 95 1.95 -29.32 1.04
N THR A 96 2.81 -30.23 1.50
CA THR A 96 4.03 -29.84 2.23
C THR A 96 5.04 -29.09 1.36
N ASP A 97 5.15 -29.48 0.08
CA ASP A 97 6.07 -28.80 -0.84
C ASP A 97 5.57 -27.42 -1.19
N ALA A 98 4.25 -27.25 -1.41
CA ALA A 98 3.62 -25.95 -1.61
C ALA A 98 3.80 -25.03 -0.39
N MET A 99 3.59 -25.55 0.83
CA MET A 99 3.83 -24.80 2.06
C MET A 99 5.31 -24.42 2.20
N THR A 100 6.23 -25.35 1.91
CA THR A 100 7.67 -25.08 1.95
C THR A 100 8.04 -23.96 0.97
N ALA A 101 7.53 -24.01 -0.26
CA ALA A 101 7.76 -22.97 -1.27
C ALA A 101 7.27 -21.60 -0.81
N LEU A 102 6.08 -21.52 -0.20
CA LEU A 102 5.54 -20.28 0.37
C LEU A 102 6.44 -19.74 1.49
N LEU A 103 6.82 -20.61 2.44
CA LEU A 103 7.64 -20.22 3.59
C LEU A 103 9.05 -19.80 3.18
N ASP A 104 9.70 -20.50 2.25
CA ASP A 104 11.03 -20.14 1.73
C ASP A 104 10.96 -18.84 0.93
N SER A 105 9.88 -18.60 0.19
CA SER A 105 9.62 -17.29 -0.46
C SER A 105 9.48 -16.18 0.58
N ALA A 106 8.75 -16.43 1.68
CA ALA A 106 8.61 -15.47 2.78
C ALA A 106 9.94 -15.21 3.51
N VAL A 107 10.85 -16.20 3.56
CA VAL A 107 12.22 -16.01 4.06
C VAL A 107 13.01 -15.09 3.14
N THR A 108 12.93 -15.27 1.83
CA THR A 108 13.57 -14.39 0.84
C THR A 108 13.09 -12.94 0.98
N LEU A 109 11.81 -12.75 1.27
CA LEU A 109 11.20 -11.45 1.54
C LEU A 109 11.48 -10.91 2.95
N ARG A 110 12.26 -11.62 3.77
CA ARG A 110 12.59 -11.23 5.14
C ARG A 110 11.37 -11.13 6.09
N LEU A 111 10.23 -11.67 5.68
CA LEU A 111 9.05 -11.85 6.54
C LEU A 111 9.29 -12.95 7.57
N LEU A 112 9.97 -14.00 7.14
CA LEU A 112 10.34 -15.13 7.99
C LEU A 112 11.87 -15.32 8.02
N ARG A 113 12.31 -16.20 8.93
CA ARG A 113 13.67 -16.75 9.00
C ARG A 113 13.55 -18.25 9.12
N ARG A 114 14.44 -18.97 8.47
CA ARG A 114 14.58 -20.42 8.62
C ARG A 114 15.79 -20.75 9.48
N ARG A 115 15.58 -21.58 10.49
CA ARG A 115 16.64 -22.15 11.34
C ARG A 115 16.44 -23.66 11.39
N ARG A 116 17.34 -24.40 10.72
CA ARG A 116 17.18 -25.84 10.48
C ARG A 116 15.82 -26.08 9.80
N ASP A 117 14.93 -26.87 10.41
CA ASP A 117 13.60 -27.20 9.86
C ASP A 117 12.48 -26.32 10.39
N LEU A 118 12.80 -25.29 11.19
CA LEU A 118 11.82 -24.39 11.78
C LEU A 118 11.83 -23.02 11.12
N TYR A 119 10.63 -22.50 10.87
CA TYR A 119 10.39 -21.14 10.43
C TYR A 119 9.97 -20.28 11.61
N THR A 120 10.56 -19.10 11.72
CA THR A 120 10.33 -18.10 12.77
C THR A 120 10.12 -16.73 12.14
N LEU A 121 9.67 -15.75 12.92
CA LEU A 121 9.48 -14.38 12.44
C LEU A 121 10.78 -13.76 11.94
N GLY A 122 10.69 -13.08 10.80
CA GLY A 122 11.73 -12.26 10.22
C GLY A 122 11.62 -10.78 10.65
N PRO A 123 12.58 -9.94 10.24
CA PRO A 123 12.61 -8.53 10.65
C PRO A 123 11.44 -7.70 10.11
N LEU A 124 10.87 -8.06 8.95
CA LEU A 124 9.72 -7.35 8.38
C LEU A 124 8.37 -7.83 8.94
N ALA A 125 8.33 -8.91 9.71
CA ALA A 125 7.10 -9.35 10.38
C ALA A 125 6.70 -8.42 11.53
N THR A 126 7.66 -7.84 12.25
CA THR A 126 7.40 -6.99 13.43
C THR A 126 6.48 -5.79 13.14
N PRO A 127 6.74 -4.96 12.12
CA PRO A 127 5.83 -3.86 11.80
C PRO A 127 4.44 -4.33 11.36
N LEU A 128 4.33 -5.47 10.68
CA LEU A 128 3.05 -6.05 10.29
C LEU A 128 2.23 -6.53 11.50
N LEU A 129 2.90 -7.03 12.55
CA LEU A 129 2.25 -7.43 13.78
C LEU A 129 1.85 -6.22 14.64
N ALA A 130 2.72 -5.20 14.72
CA ALA A 130 2.49 -4.01 15.52
C ALA A 130 1.39 -3.10 14.97
N HIS A 131 1.19 -3.09 13.65
CA HIS A 131 0.27 -2.16 12.98
C HIS A 131 -0.80 -2.89 12.16
N PRO A 132 -1.96 -3.21 12.73
CA PRO A 132 -3.07 -3.87 12.02
C PRO A 132 -3.45 -3.18 10.71
N GLY A 133 -3.44 -1.85 10.68
CA GLY A 133 -3.77 -1.07 9.49
C GLY A 133 -2.88 -1.35 8.27
N ILE A 134 -1.61 -1.73 8.48
CA ILE A 134 -0.75 -2.16 7.36
C ILE A 134 -1.27 -3.47 6.76
N ARG A 135 -1.71 -4.41 7.59
CA ARG A 135 -2.29 -5.69 7.13
C ARG A 135 -3.59 -5.47 6.36
N ASP A 136 -4.44 -4.56 6.86
CA ASP A 136 -5.70 -4.22 6.21
C ASP A 136 -5.47 -3.57 4.84
N MET A 137 -4.46 -2.69 4.72
CA MET A 137 -4.06 -2.11 3.43
C MET A 137 -3.54 -3.16 2.45
N VAL A 138 -2.74 -4.13 2.90
CA VAL A 138 -2.26 -5.21 2.03
C VAL A 138 -3.44 -6.06 1.52
N ARG A 139 -4.40 -6.40 2.39
CA ARG A 139 -5.60 -7.13 1.99
C ARG A 139 -6.47 -6.33 1.02
N HIS A 140 -6.60 -5.03 1.25
CA HIS A 140 -7.34 -4.14 0.35
C HIS A 140 -6.75 -4.09 -1.06
N ASN A 141 -5.42 -4.26 -1.20
CA ASN A 141 -4.78 -4.31 -2.51
C ASN A 141 -5.28 -5.45 -3.41
N ALA A 142 -6.07 -6.41 -2.91
CA ALA A 142 -6.70 -7.42 -3.74
C ALA A 142 -7.59 -6.80 -4.84
N LEU A 143 -8.28 -5.68 -4.56
CA LEU A 143 -9.03 -4.92 -5.55
C LEU A 143 -8.12 -4.33 -6.63
N LEU A 144 -6.99 -3.74 -6.21
CA LEU A 144 -6.00 -3.21 -7.14
C LEU A 144 -5.40 -4.31 -8.01
N TYR A 145 -5.13 -5.49 -7.46
CA TYR A 145 -4.58 -6.62 -8.23
C TYR A 145 -5.57 -7.09 -9.30
N ALA A 146 -6.86 -7.12 -8.99
CA ALA A 146 -7.89 -7.44 -9.97
C ALA A 146 -7.93 -6.42 -11.12
N ASP A 147 -7.87 -5.12 -10.80
CA ASP A 147 -7.83 -4.05 -11.79
C ASP A 147 -6.54 -4.09 -12.63
N MET A 148 -5.41 -4.42 -12.01
CA MET A 148 -4.09 -4.47 -12.65
C MET A 148 -3.85 -5.73 -13.49
N GLN A 149 -4.80 -6.67 -13.58
CA GLN A 149 -4.72 -7.79 -14.54
C GLN A 149 -4.62 -7.27 -15.97
N ASN A 150 -5.22 -6.12 -16.26
CA ASN A 150 -5.07 -5.44 -17.55
C ASN A 150 -4.77 -3.95 -17.35
N PRO A 151 -3.52 -3.58 -17.07
CA PRO A 151 -3.15 -2.21 -16.74
C PRO A 151 -3.44 -1.21 -17.88
N LEU A 152 -3.36 -1.65 -19.15
CA LEU A 152 -3.68 -0.77 -20.28
C LEU A 152 -5.17 -0.48 -20.38
N ALA A 153 -6.04 -1.46 -20.10
CA ALA A 153 -7.48 -1.24 -20.02
C ALA A 153 -7.83 -0.29 -18.86
N LEU A 154 -7.22 -0.49 -17.70
CA LEU A 154 -7.36 0.39 -16.55
C LEU A 154 -6.99 1.84 -16.89
N MET A 155 -5.84 2.05 -17.55
CA MET A 155 -5.40 3.40 -17.96
C MET A 155 -6.33 4.06 -18.98
N ARG A 156 -6.98 3.27 -19.84
CA ARG A 156 -7.95 3.79 -20.83
C ARG A 156 -9.30 4.12 -20.21
N GLN A 157 -9.73 3.38 -19.20
CA GLN A 157 -11.03 3.53 -18.55
C GLN A 157 -10.91 3.42 -17.02
N PRO A 158 -10.25 4.37 -16.34
CA PRO A 158 -9.97 4.29 -14.90
C PRO A 158 -11.26 4.25 -14.05
N LYS A 159 -12.34 4.88 -14.51
CA LYS A 159 -13.64 4.89 -13.82
C LYS A 159 -14.35 3.53 -13.79
N ALA A 160 -13.98 2.60 -14.67
CA ALA A 160 -14.54 1.25 -14.70
C ALA A 160 -13.88 0.29 -13.68
N SER A 161 -12.86 0.73 -12.96
CA SER A 161 -12.10 -0.09 -12.02
C SER A 161 -12.88 -0.41 -10.74
N GLY A 162 -12.58 -1.54 -10.12
CA GLY A 162 -13.09 -1.91 -8.81
C GLY A 162 -12.60 -0.97 -7.72
N MET A 163 -11.34 -0.53 -7.84
CA MET A 163 -10.74 0.45 -6.96
C MET A 163 -11.47 1.80 -7.03
N HIS A 164 -11.79 2.29 -8.24
CA HIS A 164 -12.55 3.56 -8.39
C HIS A 164 -13.93 3.46 -7.74
N ARG A 165 -14.63 2.35 -7.93
CA ARG A 165 -15.94 2.11 -7.27
C ARG A 165 -15.85 2.03 -5.75
N PHE A 166 -14.73 1.51 -5.23
CA PHE A 166 -14.48 1.51 -3.78
C PHE A 166 -14.23 2.93 -3.25
N TRP A 167 -13.57 3.79 -4.04
CA TRP A 167 -13.27 5.17 -3.71
C TRP A 167 -14.38 6.14 -4.20
N LEU A 168 -15.62 5.80 -4.03
CA LEU A 168 -16.79 6.57 -4.48
C LEU A 168 -16.80 8.06 -4.08
N TYR A 169 -16.01 8.42 -3.06
CA TYR A 169 -15.83 9.83 -2.65
C TYR A 169 -14.94 10.66 -3.57
N THR A 170 -14.21 10.03 -4.48
CA THR A 170 -13.21 10.71 -5.32
C THR A 170 -13.77 11.16 -6.65
N ASP A 171 -14.99 10.79 -6.99
CA ASP A 171 -15.64 11.30 -8.19
C ASP A 171 -16.14 12.74 -7.95
N GLY A 172 -15.17 13.68 -7.90
CA GLY A 172 -15.39 15.12 -7.80
C GLY A 172 -16.16 15.72 -8.97
N SER A 173 -16.71 14.88 -9.85
CA SER A 173 -17.52 15.34 -10.98
C SER A 173 -18.91 15.79 -10.58
N ASN A 174 -19.37 15.51 -9.35
CA ASN A 174 -20.59 16.17 -8.85
C ASN A 174 -20.75 15.88 -7.35
N GLY A 175 -20.36 16.83 -6.52
CA GLY A 175 -20.81 16.89 -5.11
C GLY A 175 -22.33 16.98 -4.96
N LEU A 176 -23.04 16.71 -6.04
CA LEU A 176 -24.49 16.63 -6.18
C LEU A 176 -24.80 15.58 -7.25
N ALA A 177 -24.56 14.31 -6.97
CA ALA A 177 -25.10 13.23 -7.79
C ALA A 177 -26.63 13.27 -7.67
N HIS A 178 -27.25 14.00 -8.58
CA HIS A 178 -28.70 14.14 -8.71
C HIS A 178 -29.33 12.98 -9.50
N ASN A 179 -28.67 11.84 -9.63
CA ASN A 179 -29.28 10.66 -10.24
C ASN A 179 -29.45 9.57 -9.17
N SER A 180 -30.69 9.41 -8.76
CA SER A 180 -31.20 8.43 -7.82
C SER A 180 -30.94 6.96 -8.18
N GLN A 181 -30.25 6.65 -9.26
CA GLN A 181 -29.83 5.30 -9.64
C GLN A 181 -28.44 4.93 -9.14
N ASP A 182 -27.52 5.90 -8.95
CA ASP A 182 -26.18 5.66 -8.42
C ASP A 182 -26.13 5.66 -6.88
N ALA A 183 -27.19 6.11 -6.23
CA ALA A 183 -27.31 6.11 -4.77
C ALA A 183 -27.45 4.69 -4.15
N HIS A 184 -27.57 3.66 -4.97
CA HIS A 184 -27.77 2.28 -4.49
C HIS A 184 -26.50 1.61 -3.95
N ASP A 185 -25.31 2.13 -4.27
CA ASP A 185 -24.03 1.58 -3.77
C ASP A 185 -23.56 2.19 -2.44
N TRP A 186 -24.27 3.14 -1.90
CA TRP A 186 -23.98 3.75 -0.58
C TRP A 186 -24.62 2.93 0.55
N SER A 187 -24.41 1.63 0.56
CA SER A 187 -24.85 0.84 1.70
C SER A 187 -24.05 1.27 2.94
N ALA A 188 -24.70 1.33 4.08
CA ALA A 188 -24.01 1.61 5.36
C ALA A 188 -22.78 0.69 5.55
N GLY A 189 -22.80 -0.52 4.99
CA GLY A 189 -21.71 -1.47 5.01
C GLY A 189 -20.50 -1.06 4.17
N SER A 190 -20.69 -0.52 2.94
CA SER A 190 -19.58 -0.07 2.09
C SER A 190 -18.90 1.16 2.66
N VAL A 191 -19.68 2.10 3.19
CA VAL A 191 -19.18 3.29 3.89
C VAL A 191 -18.39 2.91 5.14
N ALA A 192 -18.89 1.98 5.94
CA ALA A 192 -18.24 1.51 7.15
C ALA A 192 -16.92 0.77 6.82
N ALA A 193 -16.90 -0.08 5.79
CA ALA A 193 -15.71 -0.80 5.37
C ALA A 193 -14.59 0.15 4.88
N TYR A 194 -14.93 1.13 4.04
CA TYR A 194 -14.00 2.17 3.58
C TYR A 194 -13.45 2.98 4.76
N SER A 195 -14.33 3.55 5.57
CA SER A 195 -13.92 4.41 6.69
C SER A 195 -13.13 3.63 7.74
N GLY A 196 -13.46 2.34 7.96
CA GLY A 196 -12.71 1.46 8.84
C GLY A 196 -11.28 1.20 8.33
N LEU A 197 -11.12 0.95 7.03
CA LEU A 197 -9.81 0.78 6.41
C LEU A 197 -8.98 2.06 6.52
N MET A 198 -9.56 3.22 6.24
CA MET A 198 -8.85 4.51 6.37
C MET A 198 -8.44 4.77 7.82
N ALA A 199 -9.34 4.56 8.77
CA ALA A 199 -9.05 4.75 10.19
C ALA A 199 -7.91 3.84 10.69
N SER A 200 -7.89 2.56 10.28
CA SER A 200 -6.86 1.60 10.66
C SER A 200 -5.51 1.90 10.02
N SER A 201 -5.49 2.27 8.74
CA SER A 201 -4.26 2.56 7.99
C SER A 201 -3.55 3.82 8.47
N GLN A 202 -4.29 4.81 8.97
CA GLN A 202 -3.76 6.09 9.43
C GLN A 202 -3.19 6.06 10.85
N GLY A 203 -3.34 4.96 11.59
CA GLY A 203 -2.91 4.88 12.99
C GLY A 203 -1.45 5.28 13.20
N PHE A 204 -0.55 4.73 12.38
CA PHE A 204 0.88 5.06 12.44
C PHE A 204 1.18 6.53 12.10
N LEU A 205 0.50 7.09 11.11
CA LEU A 205 0.67 8.48 10.69
C LEU A 205 0.20 9.45 11.77
N ARG A 206 -0.89 9.12 12.47
CA ARG A 206 -1.41 9.93 13.58
C ARG A 206 -0.38 10.09 14.70
N GLU A 207 0.25 9.00 15.11
CA GLU A 207 1.29 9.04 16.16
C GLU A 207 2.48 9.92 15.76
N GLN A 208 2.93 9.80 14.52
CA GLN A 208 4.01 10.64 14.01
C GLN A 208 3.63 12.12 13.98
N LEU A 209 2.40 12.42 13.54
CA LEU A 209 1.92 13.80 13.46
C LEU A 209 1.83 14.45 14.86
N LEU A 210 1.38 13.69 15.87
CA LEU A 210 1.34 14.15 17.26
C LEU A 210 2.72 14.44 17.85
N GLN A 211 3.79 13.80 17.34
CA GLN A 211 5.14 14.01 17.80
C GLN A 211 5.79 15.27 17.20
N VAL A 212 5.38 15.65 15.99
CA VAL A 212 6.05 16.72 15.22
C VAL A 212 5.26 18.02 15.15
N TYR A 213 3.95 17.98 15.40
CA TYR A 213 3.10 19.15 15.29
C TYR A 213 2.50 19.57 16.64
N PRO A 214 2.66 20.84 17.06
CA PRO A 214 2.20 21.35 18.36
C PRO A 214 0.72 21.73 18.32
N PHE A 215 -0.19 20.76 18.43
CA PHE A 215 -1.64 20.98 18.44
C PHE A 215 -2.14 21.81 19.62
N ASP A 216 -1.42 21.84 20.72
CA ASP A 216 -1.70 22.60 21.94
C ASP A 216 -1.61 24.13 21.75
N GLN A 217 -0.98 24.57 20.67
CA GLN A 217 -0.92 25.99 20.30
C GLN A 217 -2.21 26.50 19.63
N HIS A 218 -3.12 25.59 19.26
CA HIS A 218 -4.38 25.95 18.64
C HIS A 218 -5.54 25.98 19.64
N ARG A 219 -6.54 26.80 19.35
CA ARG A 219 -7.81 26.81 20.09
C ARG A 219 -8.85 25.95 19.43
N HIS A 220 -8.78 25.84 18.10
CA HIS A 220 -9.75 25.13 17.29
C HIS A 220 -9.06 24.41 16.15
N VAL A 221 -9.37 23.15 15.95
CA VAL A 221 -8.90 22.32 14.82
C VAL A 221 -10.11 21.77 14.09
N MET A 222 -10.11 21.86 12.76
CA MET A 222 -11.12 21.30 11.89
C MET A 222 -10.51 20.15 11.09
N ASP A 223 -11.12 18.98 11.14
CA ASP A 223 -10.77 17.79 10.37
C ASP A 223 -11.74 17.66 9.20
N VAL A 224 -11.26 17.92 7.97
CA VAL A 224 -12.06 17.87 6.75
C VAL A 224 -11.83 16.53 6.06
N GLY A 225 -12.90 15.77 5.85
CA GLY A 225 -12.82 14.38 5.42
C GLY A 225 -12.42 13.44 6.56
N GLY A 226 -12.81 13.78 7.79
CA GLY A 226 -12.39 13.11 9.02
C GLY A 226 -12.90 11.67 9.21
N GLY A 227 -13.67 11.14 8.26
CA GLY A 227 -14.18 9.78 8.30
C GLY A 227 -15.00 9.50 9.55
N GLN A 228 -14.74 8.39 10.21
CA GLN A 228 -15.41 8.01 11.47
C GLN A 228 -14.87 8.76 12.72
N GLY A 229 -14.14 9.86 12.55
CA GLY A 229 -13.65 10.68 13.65
C GLY A 229 -12.46 10.11 14.43
N ALA A 230 -11.73 9.17 13.85
CA ALA A 230 -10.60 8.54 14.54
C ALA A 230 -9.50 9.54 14.90
N TRP A 231 -9.24 10.55 14.06
CA TRP A 231 -8.30 11.62 14.34
C TRP A 231 -8.83 12.58 15.39
N VAL A 232 -10.05 13.04 15.22
CA VAL A 232 -10.74 13.92 16.20
C VAL A 232 -10.77 13.27 17.59
N GLY A 233 -11.12 11.99 17.70
CA GLY A 233 -11.09 11.25 18.96
C GLY A 233 -9.69 11.18 19.58
N THR A 234 -8.65 10.99 18.76
CA THR A 234 -7.24 11.00 19.24
C THR A 234 -6.84 12.36 19.80
N LEU A 235 -7.23 13.46 19.13
CA LEU A 235 -6.95 14.82 19.59
C LEU A 235 -7.75 15.14 20.88
N ALA A 236 -9.03 14.76 20.94
CA ALA A 236 -9.88 14.96 22.10
C ALA A 236 -9.32 14.27 23.35
N ALA A 237 -8.86 13.04 23.21
CA ALA A 237 -8.25 12.29 24.32
C ALA A 237 -6.93 12.89 24.83
N ARG A 238 -6.26 13.74 24.04
CA ARG A 238 -4.93 14.28 24.37
C ARG A 238 -4.93 15.75 24.76
N PHE A 239 -5.91 16.53 24.28
CA PHE A 239 -5.94 17.99 24.41
C PHE A 239 -7.31 18.48 24.89
N ASP A 240 -7.54 18.53 26.19
CA ASP A 240 -8.84 18.87 26.81
C ASP A 240 -9.36 20.29 26.45
N ARG A 241 -8.49 21.20 26.06
CA ARG A 241 -8.86 22.59 25.75
C ARG A 241 -9.09 22.86 24.25
N LEU A 242 -8.87 21.85 23.42
CA LEU A 242 -8.93 22.00 21.98
C LEU A 242 -10.37 21.83 21.52
N GLN A 243 -10.92 22.85 20.86
CA GLN A 243 -12.21 22.71 20.17
C GLN A 243 -12.01 21.98 18.87
N LEU A 244 -12.80 20.95 18.63
CA LEU A 244 -12.66 20.06 17.48
C LEU A 244 -13.92 20.11 16.63
N THR A 245 -13.76 20.23 15.32
CA THR A 245 -14.84 20.15 14.36
C THR A 245 -14.48 19.08 13.32
N LEU A 246 -15.39 18.15 13.08
CA LEU A 246 -15.31 17.19 12.00
C LEU A 246 -16.26 17.58 10.89
N VAL A 247 -15.78 17.57 9.67
CA VAL A 247 -16.55 17.80 8.44
C VAL A 247 -16.38 16.61 7.53
N ASP A 248 -17.49 15.95 7.18
CA ASP A 248 -17.53 14.86 6.22
C ASP A 248 -18.92 14.81 5.55
N LEU A 249 -19.10 13.88 4.60
CA LEU A 249 -20.40 13.62 4.01
C LEU A 249 -21.43 13.22 5.07
N PRO A 250 -22.71 13.62 4.95
CA PRO A 250 -23.69 13.43 5.98
C PRO A 250 -23.77 11.99 6.55
N PRO A 251 -23.75 10.91 5.73
CA PRO A 251 -23.78 9.54 6.27
C PRO A 251 -22.53 9.18 7.07
N VAL A 252 -21.36 9.73 6.69
CA VAL A 252 -20.08 9.48 7.36
C VAL A 252 -19.99 10.27 8.66
N ALA A 253 -20.43 11.52 8.64
CA ALA A 253 -20.48 12.38 9.83
C ALA A 253 -21.42 11.81 10.92
N GLU A 254 -22.53 11.17 10.52
CA GLU A 254 -23.44 10.51 11.48
C GLU A 254 -22.78 9.29 12.13
N LEU A 255 -22.04 8.48 11.37
CA LEU A 255 -21.23 7.38 11.93
C LEU A 255 -20.14 7.90 12.88
N ALA A 256 -19.49 9.01 12.53
CA ALA A 256 -18.50 9.64 13.40
C ALA A 256 -19.13 10.10 14.72
N LYS A 257 -20.31 10.73 14.67
CA LYS A 257 -21.05 11.19 15.84
C LYS A 257 -21.38 10.03 16.77
N GLN A 258 -21.93 8.92 16.25
CA GLN A 258 -22.26 7.74 17.04
C GLN A 258 -21.01 7.21 17.75
N ARG A 259 -19.90 7.01 17.02
CA ARG A 259 -18.66 6.48 17.57
C ARG A 259 -18.02 7.39 18.63
N LEU A 260 -18.03 8.70 18.41
CA LEU A 260 -17.44 9.67 19.36
C LEU A 260 -18.32 9.88 20.60
N THR A 261 -19.59 9.52 20.56
CA THR A 261 -20.48 9.57 21.72
C THR A 261 -20.35 8.32 22.60
N GLU A 262 -19.95 7.17 22.01
CA GLU A 262 -19.76 5.90 22.71
C GLU A 262 -18.37 5.76 23.37
N ALA A 263 -17.43 6.62 23.01
CA ALA A 263 -16.02 6.58 23.46
C ALA A 263 -15.77 7.50 24.64
#